data_6097acbe791b83e5765e36f0d515b551
#
_entry.id   6097acbe791b83e5765e36f0d515b551
#
_cell.length_a   1.000
_cell.length_b   1.000
_cell.length_c   1.000
_cell.angle_alpha   90.00
_cell.angle_beta   90.00
_cell.angle_gamma   90.00
#
_symmetry.space_group_name_H-M   'P 1'
#
loop_
_entity.id
_entity.type
_entity.pdbx_description
1 polymer ?
#
loop_
_entity_poly.entity_id
_entity_poly.type
_entity_poly.pdbx_seq_one_letter_code
_entity_poly.pdbx_strand_id
1 'polypeptide(L)'
;MIKGTRFFSRRLLPLLLAAVMLLSMMPALTLPVLAEEPTAVKLTTVATEVTSKGKTGDNRLPAQVVNGNKSSGDYYVVGNDQDQVRNTETPMDPAYWLQLNLGKKYSVSELKLWIYYDDNRYLNNLIILAADDKEFTQNARVVWNADKENFFGLGAGVNEDMPPSTAAGYTVTLPKAEDAQYLRFLNKGNNKNQGAHWVEIEVYGTDSSTPVESPDLLVWRHLSW
;
A
#
# COMPACT_ATOMS: atom_id res chain seq x y z
N MET A 1 -44.84 -7.78 73.19
CA MET A 1 -44.92 -9.10 72.51
C MET A 1 -45.10 -8.86 71.00
N ILE A 2 -44.06 -8.98 70.22
CA ILE A 2 -44.18 -8.83 68.74
C ILE A 2 -43.71 -10.21 68.19
N LYS A 3 -44.65 -10.96 67.62
CA LYS A 3 -44.37 -12.23 66.93
C LYS A 3 -43.83 -11.91 65.54
N GLY A 4 -42.53 -12.12 65.26
CA GLY A 4 -41.94 -12.02 63.96
C GLY A 4 -42.34 -13.19 63.06
N THR A 5 -42.87 -12.88 61.91
CA THR A 5 -43.28 -13.83 60.87
C THR A 5 -42.05 -14.27 60.05
N ARG A 6 -41.63 -15.51 60.24
CA ARG A 6 -40.68 -16.22 59.38
C ARG A 6 -41.44 -16.80 58.18
N PHE A 7 -41.55 -16.07 57.10
CA PHE A 7 -42.25 -16.54 55.85
C PHE A 7 -41.51 -16.38 54.55
N PHE A 8 -40.18 -16.25 54.56
CA PHE A 8 -39.46 -15.91 53.27
C PHE A 8 -38.38 -16.89 52.80
N SER A 9 -38.22 -18.07 53.42
CA SER A 9 -37.02 -18.86 53.06
C SER A 9 -37.26 -20.16 52.28
N ARG A 10 -38.48 -20.61 52.04
CA ARG A 10 -38.70 -21.93 51.41
C ARG A 10 -39.02 -21.93 49.91
N ARG A 11 -39.30 -20.79 49.30
CA ARG A 11 -39.61 -20.72 47.87
C ARG A 11 -38.51 -20.05 47.01
N LEU A 12 -37.58 -19.33 47.62
CA LEU A 12 -36.45 -18.68 46.91
C LEU A 12 -35.32 -19.65 46.59
N LEU A 13 -35.08 -20.68 47.43
CA LEU A 13 -33.98 -21.63 47.24
C LEU A 13 -34.12 -22.49 45.98
N PRO A 14 -35.31 -23.07 45.65
CA PRO A 14 -35.46 -23.84 44.41
C PRO A 14 -35.42 -22.96 43.14
N LEU A 15 -35.88 -21.69 43.22
CA LEU A 15 -35.79 -20.76 42.09
C LEU A 15 -34.34 -20.35 41.82
N LEU A 16 -33.50 -20.17 42.84
CA LEU A 16 -32.08 -19.86 42.68
C LEU A 16 -31.32 -21.07 42.10
N LEU A 17 -31.64 -22.30 42.53
CA LEU A 17 -31.03 -23.53 42.01
C LEU A 17 -31.41 -23.76 40.53
N ALA A 18 -32.66 -23.49 40.12
CA ALA A 18 -33.12 -23.63 38.77
C ALA A 18 -32.43 -22.57 37.85
N ALA A 19 -32.22 -21.34 38.32
CA ALA A 19 -31.50 -20.31 37.59
C ALA A 19 -30.03 -20.64 37.38
N VAL A 20 -29.36 -21.22 38.36
CA VAL A 20 -27.95 -21.67 38.24
C VAL A 20 -27.83 -22.88 37.30
N MET A 21 -28.78 -23.82 37.31
CA MET A 21 -28.76 -24.95 36.36
C MET A 21 -29.05 -24.52 34.92
N LEU A 22 -29.91 -23.52 34.69
CA LEU A 22 -30.15 -22.98 33.37
C LEU A 22 -28.93 -22.20 32.79
N LEU A 23 -28.14 -21.55 33.67
CA LEU A 23 -26.90 -20.88 33.26
C LEU A 23 -25.77 -21.87 32.89
N SER A 24 -25.77 -23.08 33.52
CA SER A 24 -24.78 -24.11 33.22
C SER A 24 -25.07 -24.93 31.95
N MET A 25 -26.27 -24.81 31.40
CA MET A 25 -26.68 -25.45 30.14
C MET A 25 -26.56 -24.52 28.91
N MET A 26 -26.15 -23.27 29.09
CA MET A 26 -25.84 -22.44 27.95
C MET A 26 -24.53 -22.95 27.31
N PRO A 27 -24.57 -23.35 26.03
CA PRO A 27 -23.32 -23.63 25.31
C PRO A 27 -22.45 -22.38 25.42
N ALA A 28 -21.19 -22.56 25.78
CA ALA A 28 -20.24 -21.47 25.83
C ALA A 28 -20.32 -20.73 24.47
N LEU A 29 -20.80 -19.50 24.49
CA LEU A 29 -20.73 -18.63 23.32
C LEU A 29 -19.23 -18.41 23.08
N THR A 30 -18.63 -19.22 22.23
CA THR A 30 -17.31 -18.95 21.68
C THR A 30 -17.49 -17.76 20.73
N LEU A 31 -17.16 -16.57 21.22
CA LEU A 31 -17.03 -15.43 20.32
C LEU A 31 -15.98 -15.80 19.27
N PRO A 32 -16.26 -15.58 17.98
CA PRO A 32 -15.24 -15.79 16.97
C PRO A 32 -14.05 -14.89 17.35
N VAL A 33 -12.88 -15.48 17.53
CA VAL A 33 -11.63 -14.74 17.60
C VAL A 33 -11.49 -14.13 16.21
N LEU A 34 -11.70 -12.82 16.10
CA LEU A 34 -11.35 -12.09 14.89
C LEU A 34 -9.85 -12.30 14.69
N ALA A 35 -9.49 -12.99 13.61
CA ALA A 35 -8.10 -13.06 13.20
C ALA A 35 -7.61 -11.61 13.03
N GLU A 36 -6.50 -11.27 13.69
CA GLU A 36 -5.89 -9.96 13.54
C GLU A 36 -5.42 -9.83 12.09
N GLU A 37 -5.91 -8.81 11.38
CA GLU A 37 -5.47 -8.55 10.01
C GLU A 37 -3.96 -8.36 10.01
N PRO A 38 -3.22 -8.99 9.07
CA PRO A 38 -1.77 -8.90 9.04
C PRO A 38 -1.34 -7.43 8.85
N THR A 39 -0.56 -6.93 9.80
CA THR A 39 -0.05 -5.56 9.75
C THR A 39 0.92 -5.40 8.58
N ALA A 40 0.68 -4.40 7.74
CA ALA A 40 1.57 -4.07 6.64
C ALA A 40 2.96 -3.66 7.16
N VAL A 41 4.01 -4.21 6.57
CA VAL A 41 5.40 -3.90 6.88
C VAL A 41 6.10 -3.27 5.69
N LYS A 42 7.19 -2.53 5.94
CA LYS A 42 8.01 -2.00 4.84
C LYS A 42 8.71 -3.14 4.10
N LEU A 43 8.49 -3.22 2.80
CA LEU A 43 9.01 -4.26 1.91
C LEU A 43 10.31 -3.85 1.23
N THR A 44 10.52 -2.54 0.95
CA THR A 44 11.75 -2.04 0.33
C THR A 44 12.88 -1.98 1.32
N THR A 45 14.08 -2.38 0.86
CA THR A 45 15.34 -2.33 1.60
C THR A 45 16.45 -1.88 0.66
N VAL A 46 17.66 -1.64 1.17
CA VAL A 46 18.84 -1.34 0.36
C VAL A 46 19.21 -2.47 -0.63
N ALA A 47 18.68 -3.68 -0.43
CA ALA A 47 18.86 -4.81 -1.34
C ALA A 47 17.77 -4.91 -2.42
N THR A 48 16.76 -4.03 -2.38
CA THR A 48 15.72 -3.97 -3.43
C THR A 48 16.37 -3.57 -4.76
N GLU A 49 16.19 -4.40 -5.78
CA GLU A 49 16.69 -4.10 -7.12
C GLU A 49 15.87 -2.96 -7.73
N VAL A 50 16.58 -1.94 -8.20
CA VAL A 50 15.97 -0.79 -8.89
C VAL A 50 16.58 -0.67 -10.28
N THR A 51 15.72 -0.60 -11.28
CA THR A 51 16.09 -0.36 -12.67
C THR A 51 15.32 0.82 -13.23
N SER A 52 15.81 1.38 -14.32
CA SER A 52 15.12 2.48 -15.00
C SER A 52 15.35 2.44 -16.51
N LYS A 53 14.41 3.01 -17.23
CA LYS A 53 14.58 3.38 -18.64
C LYS A 53 14.41 4.89 -18.75
N GLY A 54 15.37 5.53 -19.37
CA GLY A 54 15.45 6.98 -19.50
C GLY A 54 16.90 7.42 -19.38
N LYS A 55 17.15 8.69 -19.66
CA LYS A 55 18.47 9.28 -19.50
C LYS A 55 18.61 9.84 -18.09
N THR A 56 19.79 9.66 -17.52
CA THR A 56 20.16 10.24 -16.24
C THR A 56 21.20 11.32 -16.50
N GLY A 57 21.05 12.44 -15.86
CA GLY A 57 21.92 13.58 -16.10
C GLY A 57 23.23 13.55 -15.34
N ASP A 58 23.48 12.53 -14.52
CA ASP A 58 24.66 12.44 -13.65
C ASP A 58 25.04 10.98 -13.36
N ASN A 59 26.04 10.77 -12.52
CA ASN A 59 26.56 9.45 -12.16
C ASN A 59 25.78 8.77 -11.00
N ARG A 60 24.59 9.25 -10.65
CA ARG A 60 23.77 8.66 -9.60
C ARG A 60 23.18 7.32 -10.04
N LEU A 61 23.01 6.43 -9.08
CA LEU A 61 22.51 5.08 -9.34
C LEU A 61 21.04 4.94 -8.97
N PRO A 62 20.26 4.14 -9.70
CA PRO A 62 18.84 3.90 -9.39
C PRO A 62 18.62 3.42 -7.94
N ALA A 63 19.55 2.64 -7.39
CA ALA A 63 19.47 2.11 -6.02
C ALA A 63 19.38 3.20 -4.92
N GLN A 64 19.70 4.47 -5.24
CA GLN A 64 19.56 5.57 -4.27
C GLN A 64 18.11 5.74 -3.80
N VAL A 65 17.12 5.40 -4.62
CA VAL A 65 15.69 5.56 -4.28
C VAL A 65 15.15 4.56 -3.24
N VAL A 66 16.00 3.66 -2.73
CA VAL A 66 15.64 2.67 -1.70
C VAL A 66 16.73 2.55 -0.61
N ASN A 67 17.63 3.53 -0.51
CA ASN A 67 18.78 3.49 0.40
C ASN A 67 18.44 3.95 1.84
N GLY A 68 17.20 4.42 2.07
CA GLY A 68 16.72 4.94 3.35
C GLY A 68 17.05 6.41 3.62
N ASN A 69 17.77 7.08 2.71
CA ASN A 69 18.11 8.49 2.83
C ASN A 69 17.00 9.37 2.21
N LYS A 70 16.30 10.13 3.05
CA LYS A 70 15.19 10.99 2.65
C LYS A 70 15.60 12.45 2.45
N SER A 71 16.89 12.74 2.44
CA SER A 71 17.41 14.08 2.17
C SER A 71 17.13 14.48 0.73
N SER A 72 16.59 15.68 0.51
CA SER A 72 16.27 16.19 -0.83
C SER A 72 17.47 16.20 -1.79
N GLY A 73 18.68 16.35 -1.29
CA GLY A 73 19.92 16.31 -2.08
C GLY A 73 20.32 14.91 -2.56
N ASP A 74 19.77 13.84 -1.99
CA ASP A 74 20.04 12.45 -2.37
C ASP A 74 18.92 11.92 -3.29
N TYR A 75 19.04 12.16 -4.57
CA TYR A 75 18.01 11.78 -5.54
C TYR A 75 18.60 11.11 -6.77
N TYR A 76 17.78 10.31 -7.45
CA TYR A 76 18.04 9.75 -8.77
C TYR A 76 17.09 10.38 -9.79
N VAL A 77 17.59 10.70 -10.99
CA VAL A 77 16.79 11.32 -12.05
C VAL A 77 16.47 10.32 -13.14
N VAL A 78 15.19 10.19 -13.45
CA VAL A 78 14.71 9.58 -14.70
C VAL A 78 14.14 10.67 -15.57
N GLY A 79 14.65 10.84 -16.78
CA GLY A 79 14.15 11.91 -17.63
C GLY A 79 14.76 11.93 -19.01
N ASN A 80 14.52 13.01 -19.72
CA ASN A 80 15.13 13.33 -20.99
C ASN A 80 16.62 13.67 -20.80
N ASP A 81 17.35 13.88 -21.90
CA ASP A 81 18.73 14.36 -21.87
C ASP A 81 18.87 15.63 -21.03
N GLN A 82 20.05 15.88 -20.44
CA GLN A 82 20.28 17.01 -19.54
C GLN A 82 19.84 18.36 -20.12
N ASP A 83 20.06 18.58 -21.41
CA ASP A 83 19.66 19.81 -22.06
C ASP A 83 18.15 19.90 -22.25
N GLN A 84 17.45 18.78 -22.33
CA GLN A 84 16.00 18.68 -22.47
C GLN A 84 15.27 18.61 -21.12
N VAL A 85 15.93 18.12 -20.06
CA VAL A 85 15.33 18.13 -18.71
C VAL A 85 14.98 19.55 -18.26
N ARG A 86 15.72 20.56 -18.73
CA ARG A 86 15.47 21.97 -18.44
C ARG A 86 14.42 22.62 -19.33
N ASN A 87 14.07 21.98 -20.45
CA ASN A 87 13.03 22.46 -21.36
C ASN A 87 11.66 21.92 -20.92
N THR A 88 10.80 22.79 -20.41
CA THR A 88 9.44 22.46 -19.97
C THR A 88 8.45 22.28 -21.12
N GLU A 89 8.82 22.63 -22.34
CA GLU A 89 7.96 22.56 -23.53
C GLU A 89 7.89 21.13 -24.11
N THR A 90 8.93 20.30 -23.89
CA THR A 90 8.96 18.94 -24.39
C THR A 90 8.60 17.98 -23.28
N PRO A 91 7.46 17.26 -23.33
CA PRO A 91 7.09 16.27 -22.32
C PRO A 91 8.16 15.18 -22.18
N MET A 92 8.26 14.58 -20.98
CA MET A 92 9.09 13.40 -20.80
C MET A 92 8.62 12.28 -21.75
N ASP A 93 9.56 11.51 -22.31
CA ASP A 93 9.21 10.38 -23.16
C ASP A 93 8.34 9.38 -22.38
N PRO A 94 7.13 9.06 -22.85
CA PRO A 94 6.23 8.12 -22.16
C PRO A 94 6.80 6.70 -22.04
N ALA A 95 7.87 6.38 -22.77
CA ALA A 95 8.58 5.12 -22.64
C ALA A 95 9.56 5.08 -21.46
N TYR A 96 9.75 6.18 -20.71
CA TYR A 96 10.65 6.23 -19.57
C TYR A 96 9.94 5.81 -18.28
N TRP A 97 10.68 5.10 -17.42
CA TRP A 97 10.15 4.56 -16.19
C TRP A 97 11.23 4.31 -15.14
N LEU A 98 10.82 4.26 -13.88
CA LEU A 98 11.54 3.68 -12.77
C LEU A 98 10.84 2.38 -12.35
N GLN A 99 11.59 1.34 -11.96
CA GLN A 99 11.02 0.03 -11.61
C GLN A 99 11.72 -0.56 -10.39
N LEU A 100 10.91 -1.10 -9.49
CA LEU A 100 11.36 -1.86 -8.32
C LEU A 100 11.07 -3.36 -8.53
N ASN A 101 11.99 -4.22 -8.08
CA ASN A 101 11.78 -5.65 -7.88
C ASN A 101 11.78 -5.94 -6.38
N LEU A 102 10.66 -6.35 -5.84
CA LEU A 102 10.50 -6.68 -4.41
C LEU A 102 11.10 -8.04 -4.03
N GLY A 103 11.68 -8.77 -5.01
CA GLY A 103 12.32 -10.07 -4.81
C GLY A 103 11.37 -11.26 -4.85
N LYS A 104 10.14 -11.08 -4.39
CA LYS A 104 9.03 -12.05 -4.51
C LYS A 104 7.70 -11.30 -4.58
N LYS A 105 6.62 -12.05 -4.74
CA LYS A 105 5.26 -11.48 -4.72
C LYS A 105 4.85 -11.12 -3.29
N TYR A 106 4.35 -9.90 -3.12
CA TYR A 106 3.76 -9.38 -1.89
C TYR A 106 2.39 -8.78 -2.18
N SER A 107 1.54 -8.74 -1.18
CA SER A 107 0.28 -7.99 -1.20
C SER A 107 0.56 -6.55 -0.79
N VAL A 108 0.76 -5.68 -1.78
CA VAL A 108 1.12 -4.27 -1.60
C VAL A 108 -0.12 -3.44 -1.33
N SER A 109 -0.12 -2.66 -0.26
CA SER A 109 -1.27 -1.80 0.14
C SER A 109 -0.96 -0.31 0.11
N GLU A 110 0.29 0.08 0.31
CA GLU A 110 0.68 1.47 0.43
C GLU A 110 2.08 1.70 -0.12
N LEU A 111 2.30 2.89 -0.68
CA LEU A 111 3.62 3.38 -1.04
C LEU A 111 3.84 4.75 -0.40
N LYS A 112 5.09 5.06 -0.05
CA LYS A 112 5.47 6.39 0.38
C LYS A 112 6.60 6.90 -0.49
N LEU A 113 6.40 8.06 -1.09
CA LEU A 113 7.23 8.61 -2.16
C LEU A 113 7.85 9.93 -1.69
N TRP A 114 9.16 10.06 -1.84
CA TRP A 114 9.88 11.32 -1.69
C TRP A 114 10.45 11.71 -3.04
N ILE A 115 10.05 12.89 -3.49
CA ILE A 115 10.59 13.54 -4.67
C ILE A 115 11.41 14.74 -4.17
N TYR A 116 12.38 15.22 -4.94
CA TYR A 116 13.09 16.44 -4.59
C TYR A 116 12.12 17.54 -4.14
N TYR A 117 12.30 18.11 -2.94
CA TYR A 117 11.28 18.94 -2.31
C TYR A 117 11.73 20.36 -1.93
N ASP A 118 13.01 20.75 -2.17
CA ASP A 118 13.50 22.07 -1.78
C ASP A 118 12.93 23.23 -2.62
N ASP A 119 12.21 22.93 -3.72
CA ASP A 119 11.62 23.90 -4.63
C ASP A 119 10.11 23.70 -4.90
N ASN A 120 9.41 23.01 -3.98
CA ASN A 120 8.00 22.66 -4.13
C ASN A 120 7.70 21.79 -5.37
N ARG A 121 8.61 20.88 -5.69
CA ARG A 121 8.47 19.98 -6.85
C ARG A 121 7.45 18.89 -6.60
N TYR A 122 6.72 18.50 -7.64
CA TYR A 122 5.82 17.34 -7.67
C TYR A 122 5.84 16.71 -9.06
N LEU A 123 5.50 15.42 -9.13
CA LEU A 123 5.40 14.70 -10.39
C LEU A 123 4.05 14.98 -11.06
N ASN A 124 4.09 15.15 -12.40
CA ASN A 124 2.89 15.27 -13.21
C ASN A 124 2.46 13.88 -13.69
N ASN A 125 1.16 13.62 -13.70
CA ASN A 125 0.54 12.42 -14.28
C ASN A 125 1.19 11.11 -13.78
N LEU A 126 1.36 10.95 -12.47
CA LEU A 126 1.94 9.73 -11.90
C LEU A 126 1.04 8.52 -12.16
N ILE A 127 1.62 7.47 -12.78
CA ILE A 127 1.01 6.15 -12.89
C ILE A 127 1.90 5.12 -12.18
N ILE A 128 1.29 4.20 -11.44
CA ILE A 128 1.96 3.05 -10.85
C ILE A 128 1.36 1.78 -11.46
N LEU A 129 2.23 0.95 -12.03
CA LEU A 129 1.89 -0.37 -12.56
C LEU A 129 2.41 -1.45 -11.61
N ALA A 130 1.67 -2.56 -11.53
CA ALA A 130 2.09 -3.78 -10.84
C ALA A 130 2.16 -4.93 -11.84
N ALA A 131 3.10 -5.86 -11.65
CA ALA A 131 3.23 -7.07 -12.45
C ALA A 131 3.91 -8.20 -11.67
N ASP A 132 3.84 -9.41 -12.23
CA ASP A 132 4.50 -10.60 -11.70
C ASP A 132 5.89 -10.82 -12.31
N ASP A 133 6.21 -10.17 -13.43
CA ASP A 133 7.49 -10.28 -14.14
C ASP A 133 8.08 -8.92 -14.50
N LYS A 134 9.40 -8.89 -14.73
CA LYS A 134 10.16 -7.66 -15.00
C LYS A 134 9.84 -7.00 -16.32
N GLU A 135 9.36 -7.76 -17.29
CA GLU A 135 8.96 -7.30 -18.63
C GLU A 135 7.56 -6.69 -18.62
N PHE A 136 6.78 -6.85 -17.55
CA PHE A 136 5.38 -6.46 -17.46
C PHE A 136 4.49 -7.14 -18.50
N THR A 137 4.69 -8.43 -18.69
CA THR A 137 3.91 -9.29 -19.59
C THR A 137 2.93 -10.20 -18.84
N GLN A 138 3.19 -10.48 -17.55
CA GLN A 138 2.36 -11.34 -16.71
C GLN A 138 1.64 -10.49 -15.66
N ASN A 139 0.31 -10.54 -15.71
CA ASN A 139 -0.57 -9.87 -14.76
C ASN A 139 -0.27 -8.35 -14.60
N ALA A 140 0.19 -7.72 -15.70
CA ALA A 140 0.49 -6.29 -15.71
C ALA A 140 -0.79 -5.46 -15.65
N ARG A 141 -0.85 -4.51 -14.71
CA ARG A 141 -2.04 -3.68 -14.49
C ARG A 141 -1.71 -2.34 -13.84
N VAL A 142 -2.57 -1.38 -14.08
CA VAL A 142 -2.52 -0.07 -13.41
C VAL A 142 -3.11 -0.21 -12.01
N VAL A 143 -2.36 0.19 -10.98
CA VAL A 143 -2.80 0.17 -9.57
C VAL A 143 -2.99 1.58 -8.99
N TRP A 144 -2.40 2.59 -9.63
CA TRP A 144 -2.61 4.00 -9.36
C TRP A 144 -2.50 4.79 -10.65
N ASN A 145 -3.42 5.73 -10.91
CA ASN A 145 -3.42 6.52 -12.13
C ASN A 145 -3.92 7.95 -11.86
N ALA A 146 -3.00 8.93 -11.88
CA ALA A 146 -3.27 10.36 -11.84
C ALA A 146 -3.19 11.03 -13.22
N ASP A 147 -3.04 10.26 -14.31
CA ASP A 147 -2.98 10.76 -15.68
C ASP A 147 -4.38 11.06 -16.25
N LYS A 148 -4.97 12.16 -15.85
CA LYS A 148 -6.32 12.58 -16.28
C LYS A 148 -6.42 12.84 -17.78
N GLU A 149 -5.28 13.17 -18.42
CA GLU A 149 -5.20 13.48 -19.85
C GLU A 149 -5.01 12.24 -20.74
N ASN A 150 -4.82 11.06 -20.13
CA ASN A 150 -4.48 9.82 -20.83
C ASN A 150 -3.21 9.96 -21.71
N PHE A 151 -2.21 10.67 -21.22
CA PHE A 151 -0.94 10.90 -21.93
C PHE A 151 -0.21 9.59 -22.24
N PHE A 152 -0.29 8.59 -21.33
CA PHE A 152 0.35 7.29 -21.49
C PHE A 152 -0.48 6.27 -22.28
N GLY A 153 -1.72 6.60 -22.66
CA GLY A 153 -2.61 5.67 -23.38
C GLY A 153 -3.11 4.49 -22.54
N LEU A 154 -3.03 4.59 -21.20
CA LEU A 154 -3.44 3.55 -20.25
C LEU A 154 -4.84 3.80 -19.66
N GLY A 155 -5.61 4.69 -20.25
CA GLY A 155 -6.89 5.17 -19.76
C GLY A 155 -6.74 6.44 -18.92
N ALA A 156 -7.79 7.28 -18.92
CA ALA A 156 -7.83 8.48 -18.09
C ALA A 156 -7.88 8.11 -16.60
N GLY A 157 -7.00 8.72 -15.82
CA GLY A 157 -6.86 8.46 -14.39
C GLY A 157 -7.94 9.13 -13.57
N VAL A 158 -8.22 8.54 -12.40
CA VAL A 158 -9.19 9.05 -11.40
C VAL A 158 -8.52 9.53 -10.11
N ASN A 159 -7.25 9.19 -9.92
CA ASN A 159 -6.51 9.58 -8.73
C ASN A 159 -6.07 11.05 -8.83
N GLU A 160 -5.84 11.67 -7.68
CA GLU A 160 -5.34 13.03 -7.62
C GLU A 160 -3.84 13.09 -7.92
N ASP A 161 -3.39 14.21 -8.49
CA ASP A 161 -1.97 14.49 -8.68
C ASP A 161 -1.25 14.59 -7.33
N MET A 162 0.05 14.30 -7.34
CA MET A 162 0.89 14.53 -6.17
C MET A 162 0.86 16.02 -5.77
N PRO A 163 0.64 16.33 -4.48
CA PRO A 163 0.87 17.69 -4.00
C PRO A 163 2.38 18.02 -4.03
N PRO A 164 2.77 19.29 -3.85
CA PRO A 164 4.16 19.67 -3.69
C PRO A 164 4.85 18.82 -2.62
N SER A 165 6.00 18.25 -2.97
CA SER A 165 6.76 17.34 -2.12
C SER A 165 7.30 18.04 -0.88
N THR A 166 7.38 17.32 0.22
CA THR A 166 7.91 17.76 1.52
C THR A 166 8.83 16.69 2.11
N ALA A 167 9.56 17.05 3.17
CA ALA A 167 10.35 16.10 3.93
C ALA A 167 9.53 14.94 4.55
N ALA A 168 8.21 15.11 4.69
CA ALA A 168 7.32 14.05 5.17
C ALA A 168 7.05 12.95 4.13
N GLY A 169 7.30 13.23 2.85
CA GLY A 169 6.92 12.35 1.73
C GLY A 169 5.42 12.40 1.43
N TYR A 170 5.04 11.75 0.34
CA TYR A 170 3.66 11.61 -0.11
C TYR A 170 3.22 10.15 0.00
N THR A 171 2.10 9.91 0.66
CA THR A 171 1.54 8.56 0.82
C THR A 171 0.53 8.27 -0.29
N VAL A 172 0.74 7.17 -0.99
CA VAL A 172 -0.19 6.58 -1.96
C VAL A 172 -0.79 5.34 -1.32
N THR A 173 -2.04 5.42 -0.89
CA THR A 173 -2.80 4.26 -0.38
C THR A 173 -3.55 3.65 -1.56
N LEU A 174 -3.28 2.39 -1.89
CA LEU A 174 -3.96 1.71 -2.98
C LEU A 174 -5.43 1.44 -2.60
N PRO A 175 -6.38 1.53 -3.54
CA PRO A 175 -7.81 1.28 -3.26
C PRO A 175 -8.09 -0.12 -2.71
N LYS A 176 -7.23 -1.07 -3.03
CA LYS A 176 -7.15 -2.43 -2.48
C LYS A 176 -5.69 -2.88 -2.50
N ALA A 177 -5.36 -3.86 -1.68
CA ALA A 177 -4.05 -4.49 -1.75
C ALA A 177 -3.87 -5.23 -3.08
N GLU A 178 -2.68 -5.11 -3.66
CA GLU A 178 -2.35 -5.63 -5.00
C GLU A 178 -1.17 -6.59 -4.93
N ASP A 179 -1.36 -7.83 -5.34
CA ASP A 179 -0.30 -8.83 -5.38
C ASP A 179 0.71 -8.50 -6.49
N ALA A 180 1.93 -8.20 -6.16
CA ALA A 180 2.96 -7.82 -7.11
C ALA A 180 4.37 -8.21 -6.65
N GLN A 181 5.22 -8.59 -7.60
CA GLN A 181 6.66 -8.64 -7.41
C GLN A 181 7.34 -7.39 -7.97
N TYR A 182 6.81 -6.83 -9.05
CA TYR A 182 7.37 -5.66 -9.72
C TYR A 182 6.41 -4.48 -9.66
N LEU A 183 6.96 -3.30 -9.37
CA LEU A 183 6.25 -2.03 -9.45
C LEU A 183 6.98 -1.13 -10.43
N ARG A 184 6.24 -0.47 -11.34
CA ARG A 184 6.81 0.47 -12.31
C ARG A 184 6.10 1.81 -12.20
N PHE A 185 6.90 2.87 -12.22
CA PHE A 185 6.46 4.25 -12.06
C PHE A 185 6.67 4.99 -13.37
N LEU A 186 5.58 5.53 -13.91
CA LEU A 186 5.54 6.41 -15.06
C LEU A 186 5.15 7.81 -14.61
N ASN A 187 5.66 8.83 -15.24
CA ASN A 187 5.25 10.22 -15.01
C ASN A 187 5.61 11.10 -16.21
N LYS A 188 4.94 12.23 -16.34
CA LYS A 188 5.14 13.20 -17.44
C LYS A 188 6.26 14.23 -17.15
N GLY A 189 7.14 13.94 -16.18
CA GLY A 189 8.10 14.89 -15.63
C GLY A 189 7.57 15.52 -14.33
N ASN A 190 8.03 16.70 -14.02
CA ASN A 190 7.61 17.45 -12.85
C ASN A 190 7.22 18.90 -13.22
N ASN A 191 6.71 19.66 -12.27
CA ASN A 191 6.28 21.04 -12.47
C ASN A 191 7.44 22.04 -12.72
N LYS A 192 8.70 21.61 -12.75
CA LYS A 192 9.88 22.46 -12.96
C LYS A 192 10.66 22.08 -14.21
N ASN A 193 10.65 20.79 -14.60
CA ASN A 193 11.40 20.27 -15.74
C ASN A 193 10.90 18.87 -16.15
N GLN A 194 11.53 18.27 -17.16
CA GLN A 194 11.14 17.00 -17.77
C GLN A 194 11.86 15.78 -17.13
N GLY A 195 12.27 15.88 -15.88
CA GLY A 195 12.88 14.79 -15.14
C GLY A 195 12.12 14.47 -13.86
N ALA A 196 12.01 13.20 -13.53
CA ALA A 196 11.54 12.76 -12.24
C ALA A 196 12.73 12.63 -11.28
N HIS A 197 12.75 13.43 -10.23
CA HIS A 197 13.82 13.45 -9.24
C HIS A 197 13.38 12.65 -8.02
N TRP A 198 13.59 11.35 -8.06
CA TRP A 198 13.22 10.40 -7.02
C TRP A 198 14.23 10.43 -5.87
N VAL A 199 13.79 10.73 -4.65
CA VAL A 199 14.63 10.71 -3.44
C VAL A 199 14.55 9.35 -2.77
N GLU A 200 13.34 8.91 -2.40
CA GLU A 200 13.14 7.63 -1.74
C GLU A 200 11.77 7.05 -2.09
N ILE A 201 11.68 5.73 -2.17
CA ILE A 201 10.44 4.98 -2.35
C ILE A 201 10.37 3.89 -1.27
N GLU A 202 9.38 3.99 -0.40
CA GLU A 202 9.04 2.92 0.53
C GLU A 202 7.75 2.24 0.06
N VAL A 203 7.75 0.92 0.02
CA VAL A 203 6.59 0.09 -0.32
C VAL A 203 6.19 -0.68 0.94
N TYR A 204 4.90 -0.71 1.23
CA TYR A 204 4.33 -1.39 2.39
C TYR A 204 3.30 -2.42 1.95
N GLY A 205 3.27 -3.54 2.68
CA GLY A 205 2.36 -4.64 2.38
C GLY A 205 2.59 -5.82 3.30
N THR A 206 1.97 -6.94 2.95
CA THR A 206 2.08 -8.21 3.65
C THR A 206 2.62 -9.30 2.73
N ASP A 207 3.03 -10.43 3.28
CA ASP A 207 3.40 -11.59 2.47
C ASP A 207 2.15 -12.14 1.77
N SER A 208 2.15 -12.21 0.44
CA SER A 208 1.02 -12.72 -0.34
C SER A 208 0.74 -14.22 -0.12
N SER A 209 1.70 -14.96 0.48
CA SER A 209 1.51 -16.35 0.88
C SER A 209 0.72 -16.52 2.18
N THR A 210 0.47 -15.45 2.92
CA THR A 210 -0.41 -15.49 4.09
C THR A 210 -1.85 -15.49 3.59
N PRO A 211 -2.62 -16.59 3.74
CA PRO A 211 -4.02 -16.58 3.36
C PRO A 211 -4.74 -15.51 4.19
N VAL A 212 -5.33 -14.52 3.56
CA VAL A 212 -6.36 -13.71 4.22
C VAL A 212 -7.54 -14.67 4.43
N GLU A 213 -7.73 -15.17 5.66
CA GLU A 213 -8.92 -15.93 5.99
C GLU A 213 -10.12 -15.02 5.81
N SER A 214 -10.83 -15.21 4.69
CA SER A 214 -12.10 -14.52 4.47
C SER A 214 -13.05 -14.95 5.60
N PRO A 215 -13.67 -13.99 6.30
CA PRO A 215 -14.67 -14.31 7.35
C PRO A 215 -15.79 -15.23 6.86
N ASP A 216 -16.08 -15.23 5.58
CA ASP A 216 -17.13 -16.06 4.98
C ASP A 216 -16.80 -17.57 4.89
N LEU A 217 -15.52 -17.96 4.93
CA LEU A 217 -15.15 -19.38 4.88
C LEU A 217 -15.34 -20.11 6.22
N LEU A 218 -15.40 -19.41 7.34
CA LEU A 218 -15.62 -20.01 8.66
C LEU A 218 -17.06 -20.45 8.87
N VAL A 219 -18.04 -19.86 8.17
CA VAL A 219 -19.47 -20.19 8.33
C VAL A 219 -19.80 -21.53 7.70
N TRP A 220 -19.10 -21.97 6.64
CA TRP A 220 -19.46 -23.18 5.89
C TRP A 220 -18.80 -24.46 6.41
N ARG A 221 -17.74 -24.39 7.22
CA ARG A 221 -17.07 -25.59 7.77
C ARG A 221 -17.84 -26.30 8.89
N HIS A 222 -18.85 -25.64 9.47
CA HIS A 222 -19.65 -26.21 10.56
C HIS A 222 -21.01 -26.75 10.14
N LEU A 223 -21.36 -26.78 8.84
CA LEU A 223 -22.65 -27.27 8.34
C LEU A 223 -22.57 -28.56 7.54
N SER A 224 -21.44 -29.25 7.50
CA SER A 224 -21.35 -30.60 6.90
C SER A 224 -21.52 -31.66 7.97
N TRP A 225 -22.73 -32.18 8.10
CA TRP A 225 -23.09 -33.42 8.75
C TRP A 225 -23.17 -34.53 7.72
#